data_f4d254c68f87a1e44e6651fafd55b03c
#
_entry.id   f4d254c68f87a1e44e6651fafd55b03c
#
_cell.length_a   1.000
_cell.length_b   1.000
_cell.length_c   1.000
_cell.angle_alpha   90.00
_cell.angle_beta   90.00
_cell.angle_gamma   90.00
#
_symmetry.space_group_name_H-M   'P 1'
#
loop_
_entity.id
_entity.type
_entity.pdbx_description
1 polymer ?
#
loop_
_entity_poly.entity_id
_entity_poly.type
_entity_poly.pdbx_seq_one_letter_code
_entity_poly.pdbx_strand_id
1 'polypeptide(L)'
;LWAGMEAAADRAEAIISIDADLQDDIEVIPRMVADFRQGADVVYGVRKERDTDSAFKRLTALTFYRLMNTLGSHLVYNHADFRLLSRRALLALLSFPERNLFLRGMVPMLGFNEQTEYYNRLQRQAGISKYPLSRMIALAMDGITSLSVKPLRWIGAAGVCSILVAIGVIIWALVQHTTGHTIPGWTSLLVSLWHIGGVLLMALWVL
;
A
#
# COMPACT_ATOMS: atom_id res chain seq x y z
N LEU A 1 8.64 7.52 15.83
CA LEU A 1 8.22 8.63 14.97
C LEU A 1 6.87 9.20 15.42
N TRP A 2 5.81 8.38 15.56
CA TRP A 2 4.46 8.82 15.93
C TRP A 2 4.42 9.63 17.24
N ALA A 3 4.98 9.11 18.32
CA ALA A 3 5.04 9.82 19.61
C ALA A 3 5.76 11.19 19.52
N GLY A 4 6.77 11.29 18.63
CA GLY A 4 7.43 12.57 18.36
C GLY A 4 6.53 13.56 17.61
N MET A 5 5.71 13.06 16.68
CA MET A 5 4.71 13.86 15.96
C MET A 5 3.63 14.38 16.92
N GLU A 6 3.09 13.54 17.79
CA GLU A 6 2.12 13.93 18.83
C GLU A 6 2.68 15.01 19.76
N ALA A 7 3.91 14.80 20.25
CA ALA A 7 4.54 15.76 21.16
C ALA A 7 4.84 17.13 20.53
N ALA A 8 5.03 17.18 19.20
CA ALA A 8 5.31 18.39 18.45
C ALA A 8 4.05 19.13 17.95
N ALA A 9 2.90 18.46 17.88
CA ALA A 9 1.69 18.96 17.24
C ALA A 9 1.21 20.33 17.79
N ASP A 10 1.33 20.55 19.10
CA ASP A 10 0.91 21.80 19.74
C ASP A 10 2.00 22.84 19.86
N ARG A 11 3.25 22.51 19.48
CA ARG A 11 4.43 23.34 19.72
C ARG A 11 5.04 23.93 18.45
N ALA A 12 4.67 23.44 17.26
CA ALA A 12 5.28 23.83 16.02
C ALA A 12 4.24 24.14 14.94
N GLU A 13 4.56 25.08 14.05
CA GLU A 13 3.75 25.38 12.86
C GLU A 13 3.95 24.32 11.75
N ALA A 14 5.12 23.74 11.71
CA ALA A 14 5.45 22.61 10.84
C ALA A 14 6.49 21.71 11.54
N ILE A 15 6.50 20.43 11.17
CA ILE A 15 7.47 19.46 11.64
C ILE A 15 8.22 18.86 10.46
N ILE A 16 9.47 18.48 10.69
CA ILE A 16 10.25 17.72 9.71
C ILE A 16 10.66 16.40 10.33
N SER A 17 10.30 15.29 9.68
CA SER A 17 10.80 13.96 10.01
C SER A 17 12.00 13.63 9.13
N ILE A 18 13.04 13.05 9.72
CA ILE A 18 14.27 12.65 9.02
C ILE A 18 14.82 11.37 9.65
N ASP A 19 15.42 10.49 8.83
CA ASP A 19 16.10 9.29 9.32
C ASP A 19 17.40 9.65 10.06
N ALA A 20 17.66 9.00 11.19
CA ALA A 20 18.84 9.26 12.01
C ALA A 20 20.14 8.62 11.47
N ASP A 21 20.12 8.03 10.26
CA ASP A 21 21.25 7.32 9.66
C ASP A 21 22.22 8.23 8.88
N LEU A 22 21.99 9.55 8.92
CA LEU A 22 22.78 10.58 8.28
C LEU A 22 22.94 10.42 6.75
N GLN A 23 21.99 9.76 6.11
CA GLN A 23 22.00 9.57 4.66
C GLN A 23 21.17 10.60 3.91
N ASP A 24 20.24 11.25 4.60
CA ASP A 24 19.42 12.29 4.01
C ASP A 24 20.12 13.65 4.13
N ASP A 25 20.07 14.44 3.08
CA ASP A 25 20.77 15.73 2.98
C ASP A 25 20.00 16.81 3.75
N ILE A 26 20.55 17.24 4.88
CA ILE A 26 19.95 18.29 5.73
C ILE A 26 19.92 19.67 5.06
N GLU A 27 20.75 19.91 4.04
CA GLU A 27 20.76 21.18 3.29
C GLU A 27 19.46 21.40 2.48
N VAL A 28 18.61 20.38 2.40
CA VAL A 28 17.28 20.48 1.78
C VAL A 28 16.27 21.17 2.71
N ILE A 29 16.47 21.10 4.02
CA ILE A 29 15.54 21.63 5.03
C ILE A 29 15.16 23.09 4.78
N PRO A 30 16.09 24.02 4.49
CA PRO A 30 15.72 25.41 4.18
C PRO A 30 14.78 25.57 2.99
N ARG A 31 14.92 24.71 1.95
CA ARG A 31 14.03 24.72 0.78
C ARG A 31 12.65 24.20 1.13
N MET A 32 12.56 23.11 1.90
CA MET A 32 11.28 22.59 2.40
C MET A 32 10.52 23.65 3.24
N VAL A 33 11.25 24.41 4.07
CA VAL A 33 10.66 25.51 4.84
C VAL A 33 10.21 26.65 3.94
N ALA A 34 10.94 26.93 2.85
CA ALA A 34 10.53 27.94 1.88
C ALA A 34 9.23 27.53 1.15
N ASP A 35 9.10 26.27 0.74
CA ASP A 35 7.89 25.75 0.12
C ASP A 35 6.69 25.80 1.09
N PHE A 36 6.92 25.45 2.36
CA PHE A 36 5.90 25.58 3.41
C PHE A 36 5.43 27.04 3.54
N ARG A 37 6.35 28.01 3.54
CA ARG A 37 6.01 29.44 3.60
C ARG A 37 5.27 29.92 2.36
N GLN A 38 5.41 29.25 1.23
CA GLN A 38 4.67 29.49 -0.02
C GLN A 38 3.30 28.79 -0.04
N GLY A 39 2.94 28.09 1.03
CA GLY A 39 1.62 27.47 1.18
C GLY A 39 1.55 25.96 0.95
N ALA A 40 2.69 25.28 0.83
CA ALA A 40 2.70 23.83 0.85
C ALA A 40 2.41 23.29 2.25
N ASP A 41 1.56 22.28 2.36
CA ASP A 41 1.29 21.61 3.63
C ASP A 41 2.15 20.39 3.86
N VAL A 42 2.54 19.75 2.77
CA VAL A 42 3.38 18.57 2.74
C VAL A 42 4.52 18.80 1.77
N VAL A 43 5.77 18.64 2.23
CA VAL A 43 6.93 18.68 1.35
C VAL A 43 7.70 17.38 1.49
N TYR A 44 7.78 16.62 0.39
CA TYR A 44 8.51 15.35 0.35
C TYR A 44 9.96 15.58 -0.01
N GLY A 45 10.88 15.01 0.77
CA GLY A 45 12.25 14.79 0.35
C GLY A 45 12.33 13.55 -0.54
N VAL A 46 12.65 13.74 -1.81
CA VAL A 46 12.75 12.64 -2.78
C VAL A 46 14.20 12.45 -3.18
N ARG A 47 14.67 11.22 -3.08
CA ARG A 47 16.03 10.86 -3.46
C ARG A 47 16.16 10.82 -4.98
N LYS A 48 17.11 11.56 -5.54
CA LYS A 48 17.45 11.43 -6.96
C LYS A 48 17.92 9.99 -7.23
N GLU A 49 17.54 9.45 -8.40
CA GLU A 49 17.97 8.11 -8.80
C GLU A 49 19.50 8.01 -8.81
N ARG A 50 20.02 6.90 -8.29
CA ARG A 50 21.42 6.55 -8.44
C ARG A 50 21.61 5.77 -9.73
N ASP A 51 22.53 6.21 -10.57
CA ASP A 51 23.01 5.44 -11.73
C ASP A 51 23.70 4.12 -11.33
N THR A 52 23.93 3.89 -10.02
CA THR A 52 24.64 2.74 -9.45
C THR A 52 23.75 1.59 -9.00
N ASP A 53 22.42 1.69 -9.08
CA ASP A 53 21.54 0.58 -8.70
C ASP A 53 21.55 -0.53 -9.77
N SER A 54 21.74 -1.77 -9.33
CA SER A 54 21.73 -2.91 -10.24
C SER A 54 20.39 -3.01 -11.00
N ALA A 55 20.43 -3.43 -12.26
CA ALA A 55 19.23 -3.59 -13.11
C ALA A 55 18.12 -4.43 -12.42
N PHE A 56 18.51 -5.42 -11.62
CA PHE A 56 17.59 -6.25 -10.85
C PHE A 56 16.87 -5.45 -9.76
N LYS A 57 17.56 -4.60 -9.00
CA LYS A 57 16.94 -3.74 -7.97
C LYS A 57 15.99 -2.72 -8.59
N ARG A 58 16.37 -2.15 -9.72
CA ARG A 58 15.55 -1.20 -10.47
C ARG A 58 14.28 -1.87 -10.99
N LEU A 59 14.38 -3.08 -11.57
CA LEU A 59 13.23 -3.82 -12.09
C LEU A 59 12.26 -4.22 -10.95
N THR A 60 12.78 -4.74 -9.84
CA THR A 60 11.94 -5.12 -8.69
C THR A 60 11.24 -3.91 -8.06
N ALA A 61 11.93 -2.78 -7.93
CA ALA A 61 11.33 -1.54 -7.44
C ALA A 61 10.22 -1.04 -8.39
N LEU A 62 10.46 -0.98 -9.70
CA LEU A 62 9.48 -0.57 -10.70
C LEU A 62 8.24 -1.49 -10.69
N THR A 63 8.46 -2.80 -10.60
CA THR A 63 7.37 -3.78 -10.51
C THR A 63 6.55 -3.58 -9.25
N PHE A 64 7.20 -3.34 -8.12
CA PHE A 64 6.54 -3.03 -6.85
C PHE A 64 5.67 -1.76 -6.95
N TYR A 65 6.21 -0.65 -7.44
CA TYR A 65 5.45 0.60 -7.58
C TYR A 65 4.30 0.48 -8.58
N ARG A 66 4.50 -0.25 -9.69
CA ARG A 66 3.40 -0.54 -10.64
C ARG A 66 2.30 -1.36 -9.99
N LEU A 67 2.66 -2.40 -9.23
CA LEU A 67 1.70 -3.22 -8.50
C LEU A 67 0.91 -2.38 -7.50
N MET A 68 1.59 -1.56 -6.69
CA MET A 68 0.97 -0.68 -5.70
C MET A 68 0.02 0.33 -6.36
N ASN A 69 0.42 0.96 -7.45
CA ASN A 69 -0.44 1.87 -8.21
C ASN A 69 -1.66 1.15 -8.82
N THR A 70 -1.46 -0.07 -9.37
CA THR A 70 -2.56 -0.90 -9.88
C THR A 70 -3.53 -1.27 -8.76
N LEU A 71 -3.02 -1.48 -7.55
CA LEU A 71 -3.82 -1.78 -6.36
C LEU A 71 -4.50 -0.53 -5.79
N GLY A 72 -4.22 0.67 -6.30
CA GLY A 72 -4.90 1.92 -5.95
C GLY A 72 -4.24 2.72 -4.82
N SER A 73 -3.01 2.39 -4.44
CA SER A 73 -2.21 3.19 -3.53
C SER A 73 -1.37 4.20 -4.34
N HIS A 74 -1.62 5.49 -4.13
CA HIS A 74 -0.84 6.58 -4.75
C HIS A 74 0.43 6.81 -3.94
N LEU A 75 1.43 5.94 -4.11
CA LEU A 75 2.72 6.13 -3.47
C LEU A 75 3.58 7.09 -4.26
N VAL A 76 4.13 8.11 -3.60
CA VAL A 76 5.15 8.98 -4.20
C VAL A 76 6.42 8.16 -4.42
N TYR A 77 6.89 8.10 -5.68
CA TYR A 77 8.06 7.30 -6.05
C TYR A 77 9.32 7.78 -5.31
N ASN A 78 10.07 6.83 -4.76
CA ASN A 78 11.41 7.06 -4.17
C ASN A 78 11.46 8.07 -3.00
N HIS A 79 10.29 8.39 -2.35
CA HIS A 79 10.32 9.24 -1.18
C HIS A 79 10.76 8.46 0.07
N ALA A 80 11.55 9.13 0.89
CA ALA A 80 11.96 8.64 2.19
C ALA A 80 10.96 9.06 3.28
N ASP A 81 11.23 8.71 4.54
CA ASP A 81 10.49 9.28 5.67
C ASP A 81 10.92 10.72 5.99
N PHE A 82 11.79 11.29 5.14
CA PHE A 82 12.18 12.68 5.14
C PHE A 82 11.08 13.53 4.51
N ARG A 83 10.31 14.22 5.34
CA ARG A 83 9.20 15.07 4.92
C ARG A 83 8.92 16.18 5.91
N LEU A 84 8.40 17.30 5.40
CA LEU A 84 7.82 18.37 6.18
C LEU A 84 6.30 18.22 6.18
N LEU A 85 5.68 18.38 7.32
CA LEU A 85 4.22 18.45 7.48
C LEU A 85 3.85 19.75 8.18
N SER A 86 2.91 20.52 7.62
CA SER A 86 2.28 21.64 8.32
C SER A 86 1.51 21.14 9.54
N ARG A 87 1.26 22.02 10.52
CA ARG A 87 0.47 21.68 11.70
C ARG A 87 -0.90 21.09 11.32
N ARG A 88 -1.58 21.69 10.33
CA ARG A 88 -2.89 21.20 9.90
C ARG A 88 -2.82 19.81 9.27
N ALA A 89 -1.82 19.53 8.44
CA ALA A 89 -1.60 18.21 7.86
C ALA A 89 -1.22 17.18 8.95
N LEU A 90 -0.40 17.59 9.92
CA LEU A 90 -0.03 16.76 11.06
C LEU A 90 -1.25 16.39 11.92
N LEU A 91 -2.09 17.35 12.27
CA LEU A 91 -3.30 17.10 13.08
C LEU A 91 -4.29 16.20 12.34
N ALA A 92 -4.45 16.39 11.02
CA ALA A 92 -5.26 15.51 10.21
C ALA A 92 -4.69 14.08 10.18
N LEU A 93 -3.36 13.92 10.06
CA LEU A 93 -2.70 12.61 10.14
C LEU A 93 -2.91 11.95 11.50
N LEU A 94 -2.78 12.67 12.58
CA LEU A 94 -2.95 12.17 13.96
C LEU A 94 -4.40 11.81 14.29
N SER A 95 -5.37 12.30 13.52
CA SER A 95 -6.79 11.96 13.72
C SER A 95 -7.19 10.59 13.16
N PHE A 96 -6.31 9.92 12.40
CA PHE A 96 -6.58 8.59 11.87
C PHE A 96 -6.56 7.54 13.00
N PRO A 97 -7.61 6.70 13.13
CA PRO A 97 -7.72 5.71 14.20
C PRO A 97 -6.95 4.42 13.94
N GLU A 98 -6.27 4.31 12.80
CA GLU A 98 -5.57 3.11 12.38
C GLU A 98 -4.41 2.77 13.32
N ARG A 99 -4.26 1.46 13.61
CA ARG A 99 -3.14 0.94 14.40
C ARG A 99 -1.91 0.63 13.53
N ASN A 100 -2.13 0.23 12.28
CA ASN A 100 -1.06 -0.04 11.31
C ASN A 100 -0.78 1.20 10.47
N LEU A 101 0.11 2.05 10.98
CA LEU A 101 0.43 3.34 10.39
C LEU A 101 1.45 3.20 9.25
N PHE A 102 0.97 2.94 8.05
CA PHE A 102 1.81 3.03 6.85
C PHE A 102 1.89 4.49 6.37
N LEU A 103 2.69 5.31 7.08
CA LEU A 103 2.78 6.76 6.87
C LEU A 103 3.09 7.17 5.43
N ARG A 104 3.87 6.36 4.68
CA ARG A 104 4.19 6.63 3.28
C ARG A 104 2.98 6.62 2.36
N GLY A 105 1.95 5.89 2.72
CA GLY A 105 0.70 5.86 1.97
C GLY A 105 -0.37 6.78 2.55
N MET A 106 -0.37 6.98 3.87
CA MET A 106 -1.39 7.79 4.54
C MET A 106 -1.24 9.28 4.25
N VAL A 107 -0.01 9.81 4.24
CA VAL A 107 0.24 11.24 4.02
C VAL A 107 -0.29 11.72 2.66
N PRO A 108 -0.05 11.05 1.52
CA PRO A 108 -0.68 11.43 0.24
C PRO A 108 -2.23 11.36 0.25
N MET A 109 -2.81 10.47 1.07
CA MET A 109 -4.28 10.36 1.18
C MET A 109 -4.94 11.56 1.88
N LEU A 110 -4.17 12.36 2.60
CA LEU A 110 -4.68 13.57 3.25
C LEU A 110 -5.18 14.62 2.25
N GLY A 111 -4.68 14.60 1.00
CA GLY A 111 -5.12 15.50 -0.07
C GLY A 111 -4.77 16.98 0.15
N PHE A 112 -3.74 17.26 0.95
CA PHE A 112 -3.22 18.62 1.14
C PHE A 112 -2.36 19.08 -0.03
N ASN A 113 -1.98 20.36 -0.04
CA ASN A 113 -1.06 20.91 -1.04
C ASN A 113 0.34 20.33 -0.86
N GLU A 114 0.83 19.60 -1.87
CA GLU A 114 2.08 18.86 -1.82
C GLU A 114 3.14 19.50 -2.71
N GLN A 115 4.38 19.49 -2.23
CA GLN A 115 5.58 19.86 -2.98
C GLN A 115 6.66 18.78 -2.82
N THR A 116 7.63 18.79 -3.72
CA THR A 116 8.69 17.77 -3.74
C THR A 116 10.05 18.43 -3.90
N GLU A 117 10.93 18.21 -2.94
CA GLU A 117 12.31 18.63 -2.96
C GLU A 117 13.25 17.45 -3.23
N TYR A 118 14.06 17.58 -4.27
CA TYR A 118 14.99 16.53 -4.69
C TYR A 118 16.37 16.71 -4.09
N TYR A 119 16.95 15.61 -3.59
CA TYR A 119 18.30 15.61 -3.04
C TYR A 119 19.11 14.35 -3.41
N ASN A 120 20.42 14.45 -3.29
CA ASN A 120 21.32 13.33 -3.47
C ASN A 120 21.54 12.61 -2.15
N ARG A 121 21.32 11.29 -2.13
CA ARG A 121 21.57 10.51 -0.93
C ARG A 121 23.06 10.44 -0.62
N LEU A 122 23.43 10.75 0.61
CA LEU A 122 24.80 10.63 1.10
C LEU A 122 25.19 9.17 1.30
N GLN A 123 26.47 8.88 1.28
CA GLN A 123 26.96 7.52 1.60
C GLN A 123 26.73 7.24 3.08
N ARG A 124 26.33 6.02 3.40
CA ARG A 124 26.15 5.58 4.78
C ARG A 124 27.48 5.66 5.51
N GLN A 125 27.53 6.40 6.62
CA GLN A 125 28.77 6.57 7.41
C GLN A 125 29.07 5.36 8.29
N ALA A 126 28.04 4.58 8.71
CA ALA A 126 28.21 3.40 9.55
C ALA A 126 27.11 2.35 9.31
N GLY A 127 27.45 1.07 9.49
CA GLY A 127 26.52 -0.06 9.46
C GLY A 127 26.27 -0.67 8.08
N ILE A 128 25.85 -1.94 8.09
CA ILE A 128 25.48 -2.70 6.88
C ILE A 128 23.95 -2.73 6.80
N SER A 129 23.41 -2.53 5.62
CA SER A 129 21.96 -2.67 5.38
C SER A 129 21.52 -4.12 5.66
N LYS A 130 20.82 -4.33 6.79
CA LYS A 130 20.25 -5.63 7.19
C LYS A 130 18.75 -5.70 6.84
N TYR A 131 18.37 -5.30 5.61
CA TYR A 131 16.97 -5.44 5.18
C TYR A 131 16.83 -6.74 4.38
N PRO A 132 16.46 -7.85 5.03
CA PRO A 132 16.24 -9.12 4.33
C PRO A 132 14.99 -9.00 3.42
N LEU A 133 14.98 -9.77 2.34
CA LEU A 133 13.87 -9.79 1.37
C LEU A 133 12.51 -10.08 2.05
N SER A 134 12.50 -10.90 3.10
CA SER A 134 11.30 -11.20 3.89
C SER A 134 10.67 -9.96 4.52
N ARG A 135 11.47 -9.02 5.04
CA ARG A 135 10.95 -7.75 5.58
C ARG A 135 10.44 -6.81 4.48
N MET A 136 11.06 -6.84 3.31
CA MET A 136 10.56 -6.07 2.16
C MET A 136 9.20 -6.60 1.70
N ILE A 137 9.02 -7.92 1.65
CA ILE A 137 7.73 -8.55 1.32
C ILE A 137 6.68 -8.23 2.39
N ALA A 138 7.03 -8.35 3.67
CA ALA A 138 6.12 -7.99 4.76
C ALA A 138 5.64 -6.54 4.65
N LEU A 139 6.56 -5.58 4.46
CA LEU A 139 6.23 -4.17 4.27
C LEU A 139 5.33 -3.95 3.04
N ALA A 140 5.57 -4.70 1.95
CA ALA A 140 4.73 -4.66 0.77
C ALA A 140 3.31 -5.17 1.06
N MET A 141 3.19 -6.29 1.76
CA MET A 141 1.90 -6.84 2.16
C MET A 141 1.14 -5.90 3.10
N ASP A 142 1.82 -5.33 4.10
CA ASP A 142 1.23 -4.33 4.99
C ASP A 142 0.72 -3.11 4.21
N GLY A 143 1.50 -2.62 3.25
CA GLY A 143 1.08 -1.52 2.38
C GLY A 143 -0.14 -1.87 1.51
N ILE A 144 -0.19 -3.07 0.93
CA ILE A 144 -1.32 -3.54 0.12
C ILE A 144 -2.59 -3.67 0.97
N THR A 145 -2.49 -4.32 2.12
CA THR A 145 -3.65 -4.58 2.99
C THR A 145 -4.17 -3.32 3.68
N SER A 146 -3.29 -2.36 3.99
CA SER A 146 -3.68 -1.12 4.65
C SER A 146 -4.24 -0.06 3.70
N LEU A 147 -3.83 -0.06 2.41
CA LEU A 147 -4.17 1.03 1.50
C LEU A 147 -5.07 0.62 0.33
N SER A 148 -5.33 -0.67 0.15
CA SER A 148 -6.05 -1.13 -1.01
C SER A 148 -7.22 -2.05 -0.69
N VAL A 149 -8.39 -1.68 -1.19
CA VAL A 149 -9.58 -2.55 -1.20
C VAL A 149 -9.65 -3.47 -2.42
N LYS A 150 -8.71 -3.36 -3.37
CA LYS A 150 -8.74 -4.16 -4.61
C LYS A 150 -8.54 -5.65 -4.38
N PRO A 151 -7.63 -6.11 -3.48
CA PRO A 151 -7.53 -7.54 -3.17
C PRO A 151 -8.86 -8.11 -2.68
N LEU A 152 -9.58 -7.36 -1.87
CA LEU A 152 -10.90 -7.74 -1.36
C LEU A 152 -11.93 -7.84 -2.51
N ARG A 153 -11.91 -6.88 -3.46
CA ARG A 153 -12.76 -6.95 -4.66
C ARG A 153 -12.45 -8.16 -5.54
N TRP A 154 -11.19 -8.58 -5.64
CA TRP A 154 -10.81 -9.81 -6.38
C TRP A 154 -11.35 -11.06 -5.69
N ILE A 155 -11.34 -11.10 -4.35
CA ILE A 155 -11.96 -12.19 -3.59
C ILE A 155 -13.47 -12.25 -3.90
N GLY A 156 -14.16 -11.09 -3.90
CA GLY A 156 -15.55 -11.01 -4.28
C GLY A 156 -15.83 -11.49 -5.71
N ALA A 157 -15.00 -11.03 -6.68
CA ALA A 157 -15.12 -11.48 -8.07
C ALA A 157 -14.90 -12.99 -8.21
N ALA A 158 -13.92 -13.56 -7.51
CA ALA A 158 -13.70 -15.00 -7.46
C ALA A 158 -14.92 -15.75 -6.87
N GLY A 159 -15.55 -15.18 -5.84
CA GLY A 159 -16.81 -15.72 -5.27
C GLY A 159 -17.95 -15.75 -6.30
N VAL A 160 -18.16 -14.65 -7.02
CA VAL A 160 -19.16 -14.59 -8.10
C VAL A 160 -18.86 -15.64 -9.19
N CYS A 161 -17.61 -15.71 -9.65
CA CYS A 161 -17.21 -16.73 -10.63
C CYS A 161 -17.47 -18.15 -10.13
N SER A 162 -17.18 -18.45 -8.87
CA SER A 162 -17.44 -19.74 -8.26
C SER A 162 -18.92 -20.10 -8.27
N ILE A 163 -19.81 -19.15 -7.96
CA ILE A 163 -21.27 -19.35 -8.01
C ILE A 163 -21.73 -19.59 -9.45
N LEU A 164 -21.21 -18.84 -10.42
CA LEU A 164 -21.55 -19.04 -11.83
C LEU A 164 -21.13 -20.43 -12.33
N VAL A 165 -19.98 -20.93 -11.90
CA VAL A 165 -19.53 -22.31 -12.17
C VAL A 165 -20.52 -23.33 -11.55
N ALA A 166 -20.94 -23.09 -10.30
CA ALA A 166 -21.94 -23.97 -9.65
C ALA A 166 -23.26 -24.05 -10.45
N ILE A 167 -23.76 -22.89 -10.94
CA ILE A 167 -24.95 -22.82 -11.79
C ILE A 167 -24.72 -23.60 -13.09
N GLY A 168 -23.58 -23.42 -13.76
CA GLY A 168 -23.22 -24.18 -14.97
C GLY A 168 -23.19 -25.67 -14.73
N VAL A 169 -22.63 -26.13 -13.60
CA VAL A 169 -22.61 -27.55 -13.22
C VAL A 169 -24.00 -28.08 -12.95
N ILE A 170 -24.90 -27.29 -12.33
CA ILE A 170 -26.31 -27.67 -12.13
C ILE A 170 -27.00 -27.87 -13.48
N ILE A 171 -26.86 -26.94 -14.41
CA ILE A 171 -27.49 -27.04 -15.75
C ILE A 171 -26.96 -28.27 -16.48
N TRP A 172 -25.63 -28.46 -16.47
CA TRP A 172 -25.01 -29.65 -17.08
C TRP A 172 -25.54 -30.95 -16.46
N ALA A 173 -25.66 -31.00 -15.14
CA ALA A 173 -26.15 -32.16 -14.42
C ALA A 173 -27.62 -32.49 -14.74
N LEU A 174 -28.46 -31.45 -14.89
CA LEU A 174 -29.87 -31.65 -15.33
C LEU A 174 -29.94 -32.24 -16.74
N VAL A 175 -29.08 -31.77 -17.66
CA VAL A 175 -29.00 -32.35 -19.02
C VAL A 175 -28.55 -33.79 -18.98
N GLN A 176 -27.53 -34.13 -18.18
CA GLN A 176 -27.04 -35.50 -18.03
C GLN A 176 -28.10 -36.42 -17.39
N HIS A 177 -28.90 -35.90 -16.46
CA HIS A 177 -29.99 -36.65 -15.86
C HIS A 177 -31.06 -37.06 -16.89
N THR A 178 -31.44 -36.15 -17.80
CA THR A 178 -32.40 -36.43 -18.87
C THR A 178 -31.87 -37.44 -19.90
N THR A 179 -30.54 -37.52 -20.06
CA THR A 179 -29.88 -38.48 -20.99
C THR A 179 -29.47 -39.78 -20.34
N GLY A 180 -29.76 -39.99 -19.06
CA GLY A 180 -29.50 -41.26 -18.35
C GLY A 180 -28.04 -41.55 -17.98
N HIS A 181 -27.16 -40.56 -18.05
CA HIS A 181 -25.71 -40.71 -17.82
C HIS A 181 -25.23 -40.18 -16.46
N THR A 182 -26.07 -40.16 -15.43
CA THR A 182 -25.71 -39.62 -14.11
C THR A 182 -25.10 -40.65 -13.18
N ILE A 183 -23.99 -40.28 -12.51
CA ILE A 183 -23.44 -41.00 -11.36
C ILE A 183 -24.15 -40.48 -10.10
N PRO A 184 -24.89 -41.31 -9.35
CA PRO A 184 -25.60 -40.89 -8.16
C PRO A 184 -24.67 -40.23 -7.12
N GLY A 185 -25.04 -39.03 -6.63
CA GLY A 185 -24.34 -38.32 -5.57
C GLY A 185 -23.17 -37.45 -6.01
N TRP A 186 -22.56 -37.64 -7.17
CA TRP A 186 -21.38 -36.86 -7.59
C TRP A 186 -21.70 -35.41 -7.93
N THR A 187 -22.82 -35.22 -8.60
CA THR A 187 -23.30 -33.88 -9.00
C THR A 187 -23.66 -33.04 -7.78
N SER A 188 -24.36 -33.62 -6.80
CA SER A 188 -24.74 -32.87 -5.58
C SER A 188 -23.50 -32.43 -4.79
N LEU A 189 -22.47 -33.26 -4.71
CA LEU A 189 -21.21 -32.94 -4.04
C LEU A 189 -20.46 -31.82 -4.73
N LEU A 190 -20.32 -31.86 -6.05
CA LEU A 190 -19.69 -30.81 -6.84
C LEU A 190 -20.44 -29.48 -6.69
N VAL A 191 -21.74 -29.45 -6.85
CA VAL A 191 -22.57 -28.26 -6.73
C VAL A 191 -22.45 -27.67 -5.34
N SER A 192 -22.53 -28.50 -4.29
CA SER A 192 -22.38 -28.03 -2.91
C SER A 192 -20.99 -27.39 -2.66
N LEU A 193 -19.93 -28.03 -3.18
CA LEU A 193 -18.56 -27.54 -3.00
C LEU A 193 -18.37 -26.14 -3.64
N TRP A 194 -18.77 -25.98 -4.89
CA TRP A 194 -18.65 -24.70 -5.60
C TRP A 194 -19.56 -23.63 -5.03
N HIS A 195 -20.77 -23.98 -4.61
CA HIS A 195 -21.72 -23.05 -4.02
C HIS A 195 -21.24 -22.55 -2.65
N ILE A 196 -20.86 -23.46 -1.75
CA ILE A 196 -20.35 -23.11 -0.42
C ILE A 196 -19.06 -22.28 -0.56
N GLY A 197 -18.13 -22.70 -1.45
CA GLY A 197 -16.91 -21.96 -1.72
C GLY A 197 -17.20 -20.53 -2.21
N GLY A 198 -18.14 -20.36 -3.13
CA GLY A 198 -18.56 -19.06 -3.63
C GLY A 198 -19.17 -18.17 -2.56
N VAL A 199 -20.07 -18.71 -1.74
CA VAL A 199 -20.71 -17.98 -0.63
C VAL A 199 -19.68 -17.55 0.41
N LEU A 200 -18.72 -18.41 0.77
CA LEU A 200 -17.64 -18.05 1.71
C LEU A 200 -16.76 -16.92 1.17
N LEU A 201 -16.39 -16.96 -0.11
CA LEU A 201 -15.61 -15.89 -0.74
C LEU A 201 -16.41 -14.57 -0.80
N MET A 202 -17.71 -14.64 -1.06
CA MET A 202 -18.59 -13.46 -1.01
C MET A 202 -18.72 -12.91 0.40
N ALA A 203 -18.84 -13.77 1.41
CA ALA A 203 -18.88 -13.34 2.81
C ALA A 203 -17.59 -12.64 3.24
N LEU A 204 -16.43 -13.15 2.83
CA LEU A 204 -15.13 -12.52 3.06
C LEU A 204 -14.99 -11.17 2.34
N TRP A 205 -15.68 -10.96 1.22
CA TRP A 205 -15.68 -9.69 0.52
C TRP A 205 -16.53 -8.61 1.20
N VAL A 206 -17.59 -9.01 1.89
CA VAL A 206 -18.52 -8.10 2.59
C VAL A 206 -17.99 -7.66 3.96
N LEU A 207 -17.14 -8.48 4.62
CA LEU A 207 -16.49 -8.15 5.89
C LEU A 207 -15.38 -7.10 5.71
#